data_4c2688a143011c0997ce617f245143db
#
_entry.id   4c2688a143011c0997ce617f245143db
#
_cell.length_a   1.000
_cell.length_b   1.000
_cell.length_c   1.000
_cell.angle_alpha   90.00
_cell.angle_beta   90.00
_cell.angle_gamma   90.00
#
_symmetry.space_group_name_H-M   'P 1'
#
loop_
_entity.id
_entity.type
_entity.pdbx_description
1 polymer ?
#
loop_
_entity_poly.entity_id
_entity_poly.type
_entity_poly.pdbx_seq_one_letter_code
_entity_poly.pdbx_strand_id
1 'polypeptide(L)'
;MIHLVWFLFCLCSVTAAELDNGERIKFKSANPFSFYHIITDLDHQPIQDTYGILRFPENTQQETFPLVIGVNGSKNWADHHLEYLAMYRDMGFATFEPQSFNSRQVSSTVGEQISVTTAMMILDVYRALETLSRDDRIDENNIAITGWSLGGGVALFSAWEPLIDAIGVEARFSAHLSIYPPCLVDMDLIRFSPAPIHILIGEMDDWVTASACEDLVSDMQDEDVNIEITVYPNAHHGFDRRSPLVTADRAYATGDCHFRMRADGALLMNFLNIPMTTPLRQKIALGLCADRGTTIAEMWKQGRHLLNLLGTS
;
A
#
# COMPACT_ATOMS: atom_id res chain seq x y z
N MET A 1 23.96 -43.19 51.59
CA MET A 1 22.76 -43.28 50.80
C MET A 1 22.36 -41.85 50.38
N ILE A 2 22.70 -41.46 49.17
CA ILE A 2 22.48 -40.13 48.65
C ILE A 2 21.33 -40.27 47.65
N HIS A 3 20.17 -39.64 47.96
CA HIS A 3 19.03 -39.60 47.04
C HIS A 3 19.21 -38.44 46.06
N LEU A 4 19.39 -38.79 44.78
CA LEU A 4 19.44 -37.85 43.66
C LEU A 4 17.99 -37.58 43.20
N VAL A 5 17.50 -36.36 43.45
CA VAL A 5 16.19 -35.91 42.97
C VAL A 5 16.39 -35.34 41.57
N TRP A 6 15.82 -36.01 40.57
CA TRP A 6 15.76 -35.53 39.21
C TRP A 6 14.59 -34.54 39.07
N PHE A 7 14.89 -33.24 38.85
CA PHE A 7 13.91 -32.27 38.40
C PHE A 7 13.76 -32.39 36.89
N LEU A 8 12.61 -32.94 36.47
CA LEU A 8 12.18 -32.84 35.04
C LEU A 8 11.74 -31.43 34.78
N PHE A 9 12.57 -30.66 34.07
CA PHE A 9 12.12 -29.44 33.41
C PHE A 9 11.28 -29.82 32.16
N CYS A 10 9.97 -29.69 32.30
CA CYS A 10 9.04 -29.75 31.17
C CYS A 10 9.19 -28.43 30.37
N LEU A 11 10.05 -28.46 29.35
CA LEU A 11 10.10 -27.40 28.34
C LEU A 11 8.82 -27.51 27.50
N CYS A 12 7.80 -26.73 27.86
CA CYS A 12 6.70 -26.44 26.95
C CYS A 12 7.27 -25.68 25.75
N SER A 13 7.54 -26.39 24.67
CA SER A 13 7.77 -25.80 23.37
C SER A 13 6.46 -25.18 22.92
N VAL A 14 6.29 -23.88 23.08
CA VAL A 14 5.24 -23.12 22.40
C VAL A 14 5.57 -23.20 20.92
N THR A 15 4.83 -24.03 20.21
CA THR A 15 4.94 -24.12 18.75
C THR A 15 4.41 -22.84 18.14
N ALA A 16 5.12 -22.29 17.16
CA ALA A 16 4.81 -21.06 16.42
C ALA A 16 3.47 -21.10 15.63
N ALA A 17 2.57 -22.03 15.93
CA ALA A 17 1.28 -22.24 15.30
C ALA A 17 0.10 -21.55 16.04
N GLU A 18 0.34 -20.86 17.16
CA GLU A 18 -0.73 -20.26 17.98
C GLU A 18 -0.96 -18.76 17.77
N LEU A 19 -0.40 -18.13 16.72
CA LEU A 19 -0.49 -16.69 16.51
C LEU A 19 -1.23 -16.25 15.24
N ASP A 20 -2.03 -17.09 14.60
CA ASP A 20 -2.82 -16.66 13.43
C ASP A 20 -4.33 -16.67 13.71
N ASN A 21 -4.80 -15.71 14.53
CA ASN A 21 -6.23 -15.47 14.80
C ASN A 21 -6.94 -14.71 13.67
N GLY A 22 -6.38 -14.65 12.47
CA GLY A 22 -6.96 -13.93 11.33
C GLY A 22 -7.95 -14.76 10.54
N GLU A 23 -9.09 -14.19 10.20
CA GLU A 23 -10.09 -14.79 9.30
C GLU A 23 -9.68 -14.61 7.84
N ARG A 24 -9.62 -15.69 7.08
CA ARG A 24 -9.28 -15.65 5.65
C ARG A 24 -10.51 -15.35 4.81
N ILE A 25 -10.60 -14.14 4.29
CA ILE A 25 -11.65 -13.69 3.38
C ILE A 25 -11.19 -13.88 1.93
N LYS A 26 -11.94 -14.64 1.14
CA LYS A 26 -11.67 -14.90 -0.28
C LYS A 26 -12.58 -14.04 -1.16
N PHE A 27 -12.02 -13.52 -2.26
CA PHE A 27 -12.76 -12.77 -3.25
C PHE A 27 -12.16 -12.93 -4.65
N LYS A 28 -12.93 -12.55 -5.67
CA LYS A 28 -12.47 -12.54 -7.06
C LYS A 28 -11.92 -11.16 -7.40
N SER A 29 -10.79 -11.16 -8.11
CA SER A 29 -10.15 -9.99 -8.70
C SER A 29 -9.72 -10.30 -10.12
N ALA A 30 -8.84 -9.47 -10.71
CA ALA A 30 -8.23 -9.71 -12.00
C ALA A 30 -6.78 -9.21 -12.04
N ASN A 31 -6.12 -9.36 -13.20
CA ASN A 31 -4.72 -8.97 -13.40
C ASN A 31 -4.55 -7.83 -14.42
N PRO A 32 -5.17 -6.63 -14.23
CA PRO A 32 -4.90 -5.48 -15.09
C PRO A 32 -3.45 -5.04 -14.90
N PHE A 33 -2.69 -4.94 -15.98
CA PHE A 33 -1.28 -4.56 -15.89
C PHE A 33 -1.07 -3.08 -15.48
N SER A 34 -1.93 -2.18 -15.92
CA SER A 34 -1.87 -0.73 -15.67
C SER A 34 -3.25 -0.14 -15.44
N PHE A 35 -3.33 1.12 -14.98
CA PHE A 35 -4.59 1.84 -14.84
C PHE A 35 -5.37 1.91 -16.15
N TYR A 36 -4.67 2.01 -17.29
CA TYR A 36 -5.29 1.93 -18.60
C TYR A 36 -6.16 0.69 -18.79
N HIS A 37 -5.68 -0.48 -18.32
CA HIS A 37 -6.47 -1.73 -18.44
C HIS A 37 -7.68 -1.76 -17.50
N ILE A 38 -7.61 -1.10 -16.34
CA ILE A 38 -8.78 -0.95 -15.48
C ILE A 38 -9.84 -0.07 -16.17
N ILE A 39 -9.41 1.06 -16.76
CA ILE A 39 -10.34 2.07 -17.28
C ILE A 39 -10.93 1.64 -18.62
N THR A 40 -10.16 0.93 -19.46
CA THR A 40 -10.58 0.70 -20.86
C THR A 40 -10.91 -0.75 -21.20
N ASP A 41 -10.48 -1.73 -20.37
CA ASP A 41 -10.55 -3.15 -20.74
C ASP A 41 -10.66 -4.09 -19.53
N LEU A 42 -11.32 -3.67 -18.45
CA LEU A 42 -11.38 -4.43 -17.20
C LEU A 42 -12.04 -5.80 -17.36
N ASP A 43 -13.11 -5.88 -18.15
CA ASP A 43 -13.91 -7.10 -18.34
C ASP A 43 -13.13 -8.23 -19.06
N HIS A 44 -12.07 -7.89 -19.79
CA HIS A 44 -11.25 -8.86 -20.50
C HIS A 44 -9.96 -9.23 -19.74
N GLN A 45 -9.76 -8.67 -18.54
CA GLN A 45 -8.56 -8.97 -17.76
C GLN A 45 -8.63 -10.39 -17.15
N PRO A 46 -7.51 -11.14 -17.12
CA PRO A 46 -7.47 -12.47 -16.53
C PRO A 46 -7.94 -12.46 -15.08
N ILE A 47 -8.92 -13.31 -14.77
CA ILE A 47 -9.47 -13.45 -13.42
C ILE A 47 -8.39 -13.96 -12.47
N GLN A 48 -8.38 -13.43 -11.26
CA GLN A 48 -7.48 -13.79 -10.16
C GLN A 48 -8.29 -14.17 -8.92
N ASP A 49 -8.10 -15.37 -8.43
CA ASP A 49 -8.54 -15.75 -7.10
C ASP A 49 -7.61 -15.12 -6.06
N THR A 50 -8.19 -14.28 -5.20
CA THR A 50 -7.45 -13.49 -4.20
C THR A 50 -8.06 -13.71 -2.82
N TYR A 51 -7.28 -13.42 -1.79
CA TYR A 51 -7.73 -13.43 -0.41
C TYR A 51 -7.01 -12.38 0.41
N GLY A 52 -7.51 -12.12 1.59
CA GLY A 52 -6.83 -11.35 2.63
C GLY A 52 -7.12 -11.91 4.00
N ILE A 53 -6.47 -11.36 5.01
CA ILE A 53 -6.61 -11.75 6.41
C ILE A 53 -7.29 -10.62 7.17
N LEU A 54 -8.49 -10.89 7.67
CA LEU A 54 -9.26 -9.97 8.51
C LEU A 54 -8.96 -10.27 9.98
N ARG A 55 -8.66 -9.23 10.76
CA ARG A 55 -8.45 -9.33 12.21
C ARG A 55 -9.23 -8.25 12.93
N PHE A 56 -9.79 -8.61 14.07
CA PHE A 56 -10.52 -7.71 14.95
C PHE A 56 -9.71 -7.34 16.19
N PRO A 57 -10.03 -6.22 16.85
CA PRO A 57 -9.51 -5.91 18.17
C PRO A 57 -9.83 -7.03 19.18
N GLU A 58 -8.90 -7.27 20.11
CA GLU A 58 -9.11 -8.21 21.20
C GLU A 58 -9.82 -7.55 22.39
N ASN A 59 -10.47 -8.36 23.22
CA ASN A 59 -11.07 -7.95 24.51
C ASN A 59 -12.02 -6.74 24.43
N THR A 60 -12.81 -6.63 23.36
CA THR A 60 -13.80 -5.56 23.16
C THR A 60 -15.22 -6.06 23.33
N GLN A 61 -16.14 -5.14 23.71
CA GLN A 61 -17.61 -5.35 23.70
C GLN A 61 -18.25 -4.75 22.44
N GLN A 62 -17.46 -4.20 21.53
CA GLN A 62 -17.91 -3.59 20.30
C GLN A 62 -18.39 -4.68 19.32
N GLU A 63 -19.51 -4.45 18.65
CA GLU A 63 -20.08 -5.38 17.66
C GLU A 63 -19.76 -4.97 16.23
N THR A 64 -19.56 -3.67 15.97
CA THR A 64 -19.25 -3.12 14.65
C THR A 64 -17.98 -2.29 14.74
N PHE A 65 -17.06 -2.47 13.80
CA PHE A 65 -15.72 -1.91 13.82
C PHE A 65 -15.43 -1.03 12.59
N PRO A 66 -14.80 0.14 12.76
CA PRO A 66 -14.14 0.79 11.66
C PRO A 66 -13.00 -0.12 11.16
N LEU A 67 -12.66 -0.04 9.88
CA LEU A 67 -11.68 -0.94 9.25
C LEU A 67 -10.52 -0.16 8.65
N VAL A 68 -9.30 -0.67 8.81
CA VAL A 68 -8.13 -0.24 8.07
C VAL A 68 -7.68 -1.36 7.12
N ILE A 69 -7.72 -1.11 5.81
CA ILE A 69 -7.10 -1.99 4.81
C ILE A 69 -5.64 -1.56 4.67
N GLY A 70 -4.70 -2.42 5.10
CA GLY A 70 -3.28 -2.19 4.91
C GLY A 70 -2.80 -2.75 3.58
N VAL A 71 -1.82 -2.12 2.93
CA VAL A 71 -1.27 -2.57 1.64
C VAL A 71 0.25 -2.62 1.69
N ASN A 72 0.82 -3.79 1.47
CA ASN A 72 2.25 -4.04 1.56
C ASN A 72 3.07 -3.37 0.44
N GLY A 73 4.36 -3.17 0.69
CA GLY A 73 5.31 -2.68 -0.31
C GLY A 73 5.83 -3.75 -1.27
N SER A 74 6.79 -3.38 -2.14
CA SER A 74 7.36 -4.23 -3.20
C SER A 74 8.07 -5.50 -2.71
N LYS A 75 8.38 -5.61 -1.42
CA LYS A 75 8.96 -6.81 -0.78
C LYS A 75 7.92 -7.71 -0.11
N ASN A 76 6.61 -7.52 -0.44
CA ASN A 76 5.51 -8.17 0.26
C ASN A 76 5.38 -7.67 1.72
N TRP A 77 4.65 -8.37 2.57
CA TRP A 77 4.46 -8.02 3.97
C TRP A 77 5.77 -8.07 4.76
N ALA A 78 6.00 -7.06 5.60
CA ALA A 78 7.15 -6.97 6.49
C ALA A 78 6.68 -6.67 7.93
N ASP A 79 7.52 -6.98 8.92
CA ASP A 79 7.17 -6.90 10.34
C ASP A 79 6.61 -5.52 10.74
N HIS A 80 7.23 -4.43 10.26
CA HIS A 80 6.75 -3.08 10.58
C HIS A 80 5.34 -2.80 10.06
N HIS A 81 4.95 -3.29 8.87
CA HIS A 81 3.57 -3.17 8.39
C HIS A 81 2.59 -3.84 9.36
N LEU A 82 2.92 -5.05 9.81
CA LEU A 82 2.07 -5.82 10.73
C LEU A 82 2.02 -5.19 12.13
N GLU A 83 3.12 -4.57 12.58
CA GLU A 83 3.17 -3.80 13.83
C GLU A 83 2.23 -2.58 13.78
N TYR A 84 2.19 -1.84 12.66
CA TYR A 84 1.22 -0.74 12.49
C TYR A 84 -0.22 -1.24 12.46
N LEU A 85 -0.48 -2.35 11.77
CA LEU A 85 -1.83 -2.93 11.78
C LEU A 85 -2.22 -3.44 13.17
N ALA A 86 -1.29 -3.99 13.95
CA ALA A 86 -1.56 -4.35 15.35
C ALA A 86 -1.91 -3.10 16.18
N MET A 87 -1.18 -2.01 15.99
CA MET A 87 -1.44 -0.73 16.65
C MET A 87 -2.85 -0.17 16.31
N TYR A 88 -3.31 -0.28 15.06
CA TYR A 88 -4.68 0.08 14.71
C TYR A 88 -5.71 -0.80 15.45
N ARG A 89 -5.44 -2.11 15.60
CA ARG A 89 -6.32 -2.99 16.40
C ARG A 89 -6.35 -2.59 17.87
N ASP A 90 -5.22 -2.21 18.45
CA ASP A 90 -5.16 -1.68 19.82
C ASP A 90 -5.96 -0.38 19.99
N MET A 91 -6.18 0.37 18.91
CA MET A 91 -7.03 1.58 18.87
C MET A 91 -8.50 1.28 18.60
N GLY A 92 -8.90 0.02 18.42
CA GLY A 92 -10.27 -0.39 18.21
C GLY A 92 -10.70 -0.57 16.75
N PHE A 93 -9.79 -0.52 15.78
CA PHE A 93 -10.08 -0.78 14.37
C PHE A 93 -9.95 -2.27 14.04
N ALA A 94 -10.83 -2.80 13.22
CA ALA A 94 -10.52 -4.02 12.47
C ALA A 94 -9.42 -3.74 11.45
N THR A 95 -8.66 -4.76 11.05
CA THR A 95 -7.63 -4.63 10.01
C THR A 95 -7.75 -5.71 8.96
N PHE A 96 -7.46 -5.36 7.72
CA PHE A 96 -7.45 -6.31 6.61
C PHE A 96 -6.14 -6.25 5.83
N GLU A 97 -5.56 -7.41 5.55
CA GLU A 97 -4.28 -7.59 4.88
C GLU A 97 -4.50 -8.31 3.54
N PRO A 98 -4.73 -7.60 2.41
CA PRO A 98 -4.82 -8.23 1.09
C PRO A 98 -3.53 -9.01 0.78
N GLN A 99 -3.68 -10.24 0.33
CA GLN A 99 -2.54 -11.10 -0.02
C GLN A 99 -2.26 -11.10 -1.52
N SER A 100 -2.17 -9.91 -2.11
CA SER A 100 -2.01 -9.70 -3.57
C SER A 100 -0.82 -10.44 -4.15
N PHE A 101 0.31 -10.42 -3.44
CA PHE A 101 1.54 -11.11 -3.82
C PHE A 101 1.42 -12.63 -3.67
N ASN A 102 0.97 -13.09 -2.50
CA ASN A 102 0.85 -14.51 -2.21
C ASN A 102 -0.20 -15.19 -3.10
N SER A 103 -1.28 -14.51 -3.43
CA SER A 103 -2.32 -14.98 -4.36
C SER A 103 -1.78 -15.20 -5.79
N ARG A 104 -0.73 -14.47 -6.16
CA ARG A 104 -0.02 -14.58 -7.45
C ARG A 104 1.29 -15.36 -7.37
N GLN A 105 1.61 -15.96 -6.22
CA GLN A 105 2.85 -16.71 -5.96
C GLN A 105 4.12 -15.87 -6.23
N VAL A 106 4.06 -14.57 -5.97
CA VAL A 106 5.17 -13.62 -6.09
C VAL A 106 5.67 -13.28 -4.70
N SER A 107 6.97 -13.32 -4.47
CA SER A 107 7.58 -12.96 -3.18
C SER A 107 8.04 -11.51 -3.13
N SER A 108 8.42 -10.93 -4.28
CA SER A 108 8.90 -9.55 -4.37
C SER A 108 8.87 -9.07 -5.81
N THR A 109 8.61 -7.77 -6.02
CA THR A 109 8.73 -7.09 -7.32
C THR A 109 9.91 -6.12 -7.37
N VAL A 110 10.74 -6.08 -6.33
CA VAL A 110 11.93 -5.20 -6.29
C VAL A 110 12.85 -5.49 -7.47
N GLY A 111 13.12 -4.44 -8.26
CA GLY A 111 14.00 -4.50 -9.44
C GLY A 111 13.34 -4.98 -10.73
N GLU A 112 11.99 -5.27 -10.70
CA GLU A 112 11.25 -5.60 -11.93
C GLU A 112 9.92 -4.84 -12.06
N GLN A 113 9.16 -4.66 -10.96
CA GLN A 113 7.92 -3.87 -10.83
C GLN A 113 6.79 -4.23 -11.83
N ILE A 114 6.70 -5.49 -12.28
CA ILE A 114 5.77 -5.94 -13.32
C ILE A 114 4.94 -7.18 -12.96
N SER A 115 5.43 -8.04 -12.06
CA SER A 115 4.74 -9.29 -11.69
C SER A 115 3.50 -9.06 -10.86
N VAL A 116 3.54 -8.05 -9.97
CA VAL A 116 2.38 -7.48 -9.26
C VAL A 116 2.49 -5.97 -9.38
N THR A 117 1.50 -5.35 -10.02
CA THR A 117 1.48 -3.91 -10.29
C THR A 117 0.55 -3.16 -9.34
N THR A 118 0.72 -1.83 -9.25
CA THR A 118 -0.21 -0.97 -8.52
C THR A 118 -1.66 -1.15 -9.00
N ALA A 119 -1.87 -1.34 -10.30
CA ALA A 119 -3.20 -1.55 -10.88
C ALA A 119 -3.86 -2.86 -10.39
N MET A 120 -3.11 -3.97 -10.36
CA MET A 120 -3.59 -5.24 -9.81
C MET A 120 -3.98 -5.08 -8.33
N MET A 121 -3.15 -4.41 -7.54
CA MET A 121 -3.39 -4.21 -6.12
C MET A 121 -4.56 -3.25 -5.84
N ILE A 122 -4.73 -2.19 -6.64
CA ILE A 122 -5.91 -1.29 -6.55
C ILE A 122 -7.19 -2.08 -6.79
N LEU A 123 -7.22 -2.92 -7.82
CA LEU A 123 -8.39 -3.75 -8.07
C LEU A 123 -8.65 -4.73 -6.91
N ASP A 124 -7.59 -5.35 -6.36
CA ASP A 124 -7.70 -6.25 -5.22
C ASP A 124 -8.31 -5.54 -3.99
N VAL A 125 -7.85 -4.33 -3.65
CA VAL A 125 -8.37 -3.60 -2.47
C VAL A 125 -9.81 -3.13 -2.68
N TYR A 126 -10.22 -2.79 -3.91
CA TYR A 126 -11.62 -2.45 -4.20
C TYR A 126 -12.54 -3.67 -4.15
N ARG A 127 -12.10 -4.84 -4.63
CA ARG A 127 -12.87 -6.09 -4.49
C ARG A 127 -12.94 -6.57 -3.04
N ALA A 128 -11.88 -6.33 -2.26
CA ALA A 128 -11.90 -6.53 -0.82
C ALA A 128 -12.87 -5.55 -0.14
N LEU A 129 -12.81 -4.26 -0.45
CA LEU A 129 -13.71 -3.23 0.06
C LEU A 129 -15.18 -3.60 -0.20
N GLU A 130 -15.53 -3.99 -1.44
CA GLU A 130 -16.87 -4.44 -1.81
C GLU A 130 -17.32 -5.67 -0.98
N THR A 131 -16.41 -6.58 -0.66
CA THR A 131 -16.73 -7.78 0.13
C THR A 131 -16.91 -7.44 1.61
N LEU A 132 -16.00 -6.61 2.15
CA LEU A 132 -15.95 -6.27 3.57
C LEU A 132 -17.03 -5.27 3.98
N SER A 133 -17.46 -4.36 3.08
CA SER A 133 -18.57 -3.44 3.34
C SER A 133 -19.93 -4.15 3.52
N ARG A 134 -20.02 -5.44 3.18
CA ARG A 134 -21.20 -6.28 3.39
C ARG A 134 -21.14 -7.16 4.65
N ASP A 135 -20.04 -7.11 5.39
CA ASP A 135 -19.87 -7.81 6.66
C ASP A 135 -20.50 -6.97 7.79
N ASP A 136 -21.54 -7.48 8.43
CA ASP A 136 -22.29 -6.77 9.49
C ASP A 136 -21.40 -6.34 10.68
N ARG A 137 -20.19 -6.91 10.80
CA ARG A 137 -19.20 -6.54 11.82
C ARG A 137 -18.36 -5.32 11.44
N ILE A 138 -18.45 -4.85 10.20
CA ILE A 138 -17.66 -3.72 9.70
C ILE A 138 -18.56 -2.50 9.52
N ASP A 139 -18.10 -1.36 10.01
CA ASP A 139 -18.74 -0.07 9.71
C ASP A 139 -18.37 0.36 8.30
N GLU A 140 -19.28 0.15 7.36
CA GLU A 140 -19.08 0.42 5.93
C GLU A 140 -18.75 1.88 5.61
N ASN A 141 -19.10 2.82 6.49
CA ASN A 141 -18.84 4.24 6.32
C ASN A 141 -17.46 4.67 6.86
N ASN A 142 -16.80 3.79 7.61
CA ASN A 142 -15.52 4.04 8.24
C ASN A 142 -14.46 3.01 7.83
N ILE A 143 -14.22 2.86 6.53
CA ILE A 143 -13.17 2.01 5.97
C ILE A 143 -12.07 2.89 5.38
N ALA A 144 -10.90 2.88 6.00
CA ALA A 144 -9.72 3.61 5.53
C ALA A 144 -8.73 2.66 4.83
N ILE A 145 -7.85 3.24 4.01
CA ILE A 145 -6.75 2.52 3.39
C ILE A 145 -5.40 3.13 3.78
N THR A 146 -4.42 2.29 4.10
CA THR A 146 -3.03 2.70 4.30
C THR A 146 -2.11 1.77 3.52
N GLY A 147 -0.96 2.28 3.09
CA GLY A 147 -0.01 1.45 2.36
C GLY A 147 1.40 2.01 2.32
N TRP A 148 2.37 1.14 2.09
CA TRP A 148 3.79 1.44 2.15
C TRP A 148 4.46 1.28 0.79
N SER A 149 5.21 2.28 0.32
CA SER A 149 5.94 2.23 -0.96
C SER A 149 5.00 1.93 -2.14
N LEU A 150 5.14 0.80 -2.80
CA LEU A 150 4.18 0.33 -3.82
C LEU A 150 2.73 0.36 -3.29
N GLY A 151 2.51 -0.11 -2.05
CA GLY A 151 1.22 -0.03 -1.37
C GLY A 151 0.82 1.41 -1.03
N GLY A 152 1.78 2.31 -0.82
CA GLY A 152 1.54 3.75 -0.70
C GLY A 152 0.95 4.32 -1.99
N GLY A 153 1.48 3.91 -3.14
CA GLY A 153 0.89 4.24 -4.44
C GLY A 153 -0.52 3.68 -4.62
N VAL A 154 -0.79 2.48 -4.09
CA VAL A 154 -2.15 1.92 -4.06
C VAL A 154 -3.08 2.80 -3.21
N ALA A 155 -2.66 3.18 -1.99
CA ALA A 155 -3.45 4.04 -1.12
C ALA A 155 -3.73 5.40 -1.75
N LEU A 156 -2.73 6.03 -2.42
CA LEU A 156 -2.88 7.32 -3.10
C LEU A 156 -3.84 7.23 -4.28
N PHE A 157 -3.55 6.36 -5.25
CA PHE A 157 -4.29 6.32 -6.50
C PHE A 157 -5.63 5.57 -6.40
N SER A 158 -5.90 4.85 -5.31
CA SER A 158 -7.25 4.36 -5.04
C SER A 158 -8.27 5.48 -4.80
N ALA A 159 -7.83 6.72 -4.54
CA ALA A 159 -8.70 7.89 -4.49
C ALA A 159 -9.00 8.52 -5.86
N TRP A 160 -8.34 8.09 -6.95
CA TRP A 160 -8.52 8.68 -8.29
C TRP A 160 -9.85 8.24 -8.92
N GLU A 161 -10.76 9.19 -9.13
CA GLU A 161 -12.13 8.95 -9.58
C GLU A 161 -12.25 8.13 -10.89
N PRO A 162 -11.40 8.32 -11.93
CA PRO A 162 -11.50 7.48 -13.11
C PRO A 162 -11.30 5.99 -12.87
N LEU A 163 -10.50 5.59 -11.89
CA LEU A 163 -10.37 4.18 -11.48
C LEU A 163 -11.62 3.71 -10.74
N ILE A 164 -12.12 4.55 -9.81
CA ILE A 164 -13.32 4.24 -9.03
C ILE A 164 -14.52 4.01 -9.94
N ASP A 165 -14.71 4.94 -10.90
CA ASP A 165 -15.80 4.88 -11.89
C ASP A 165 -15.70 3.59 -12.74
N ALA A 166 -14.49 3.25 -13.21
CA ALA A 166 -14.28 2.08 -14.05
C ALA A 166 -14.43 0.74 -13.31
N ILE A 167 -14.02 0.68 -12.02
CA ILE A 167 -14.18 -0.51 -11.18
C ILE A 167 -15.65 -0.74 -10.83
N GLY A 168 -16.44 0.33 -10.67
CA GLY A 168 -17.88 0.29 -10.49
C GLY A 168 -18.35 -0.22 -9.11
N VAL A 169 -17.51 -0.07 -8.07
CA VAL A 169 -17.87 -0.41 -6.68
C VAL A 169 -18.52 0.82 -6.02
N GLU A 170 -19.64 0.64 -5.33
CA GLU A 170 -20.35 1.73 -4.63
C GLU A 170 -19.63 2.17 -3.35
N ALA A 171 -19.08 1.20 -2.61
CA ALA A 171 -18.33 1.50 -1.39
C ALA A 171 -17.10 2.38 -1.68
N ARG A 172 -16.77 3.28 -0.76
CA ARG A 172 -15.67 4.24 -0.88
C ARG A 172 -14.79 4.17 0.35
N PHE A 173 -13.50 4.43 0.19
CA PHE A 173 -12.63 4.67 1.33
C PHE A 173 -12.96 6.00 1.99
N SER A 174 -12.99 6.02 3.33
CA SER A 174 -13.23 7.22 4.13
C SER A 174 -11.97 8.07 4.35
N ALA A 175 -10.78 7.48 4.20
CA ALA A 175 -9.48 8.16 4.28
C ALA A 175 -8.38 7.35 3.59
N HIS A 176 -7.34 8.05 3.12
CA HIS A 176 -6.18 7.48 2.45
C HIS A 176 -4.90 7.93 3.12
N LEU A 177 -4.13 7.00 3.72
CA LEU A 177 -2.81 7.27 4.28
C LEU A 177 -1.74 6.60 3.42
N SER A 178 -0.96 7.41 2.73
CA SER A 178 0.03 6.96 1.75
C SER A 178 1.44 7.17 2.29
N ILE A 179 2.17 6.09 2.54
CA ILE A 179 3.48 6.12 3.19
C ILE A 179 4.56 5.89 2.14
N TYR A 180 5.39 6.91 1.91
CA TYR A 180 6.44 7.01 0.88
C TYR A 180 6.01 6.43 -0.49
N PRO A 181 4.93 6.99 -1.11
CA PRO A 181 4.41 6.52 -2.38
C PRO A 181 5.27 6.94 -3.57
N PRO A 182 5.18 6.22 -4.72
CA PRO A 182 5.70 6.73 -5.99
C PRO A 182 4.78 7.82 -6.55
N CYS A 183 5.23 9.09 -6.50
CA CYS A 183 4.50 10.28 -6.98
C CYS A 183 5.00 10.78 -8.36
N LEU A 184 5.63 9.95 -9.16
CA LEU A 184 6.38 10.30 -10.38
C LEU A 184 5.49 10.57 -11.60
N VAL A 185 4.35 11.23 -11.41
CA VAL A 185 3.35 11.41 -12.47
C VAL A 185 2.83 12.84 -12.55
N ASP A 186 2.84 13.40 -13.79
CA ASP A 186 2.09 14.61 -14.16
C ASP A 186 0.73 14.15 -14.71
N MET A 187 -0.36 14.54 -14.09
CA MET A 187 -1.68 14.03 -14.42
C MET A 187 -2.46 14.93 -15.38
N ASP A 188 -2.94 14.39 -16.50
CA ASP A 188 -3.83 15.13 -17.43
C ASP A 188 -5.23 15.39 -16.83
N LEU A 189 -5.62 14.61 -15.82
CA LEU A 189 -6.92 14.72 -15.14
C LEU A 189 -6.74 14.51 -13.66
N ILE A 190 -6.81 15.59 -12.90
CA ILE A 190 -6.79 15.58 -11.43
C ILE A 190 -8.24 15.60 -10.95
N ARG A 191 -8.78 14.42 -10.65
CA ARG A 191 -10.13 14.25 -10.12
C ARG A 191 -10.10 13.11 -9.09
N PHE A 192 -10.17 13.47 -7.83
CA PHE A 192 -10.04 12.55 -6.70
C PHE A 192 -11.32 12.53 -5.85
N SER A 193 -11.51 11.48 -5.08
CA SER A 193 -12.60 11.38 -4.12
C SER A 193 -12.46 12.47 -3.05
N PRO A 194 -13.57 12.90 -2.40
CA PRO A 194 -13.52 13.94 -1.38
C PRO A 194 -12.88 13.48 -0.05
N ALA A 195 -12.59 12.18 0.09
CA ALA A 195 -11.97 11.63 1.28
C ALA A 195 -10.56 12.23 1.49
N PRO A 196 -10.14 12.52 2.74
CA PRO A 196 -8.83 13.07 3.00
C PRO A 196 -7.72 12.11 2.57
N ILE A 197 -6.67 12.68 1.96
CA ILE A 197 -5.46 11.97 1.56
C ILE A 197 -4.30 12.57 2.35
N HIS A 198 -3.47 11.74 2.97
CA HIS A 198 -2.25 12.19 3.62
C HIS A 198 -1.05 11.39 3.13
N ILE A 199 -0.02 12.09 2.66
CA ILE A 199 1.26 11.50 2.25
C ILE A 199 2.29 11.71 3.37
N LEU A 200 3.00 10.64 3.74
CA LEU A 200 4.16 10.68 4.61
C LEU A 200 5.39 10.26 3.82
N ILE A 201 6.43 11.09 3.76
CA ILE A 201 7.64 10.79 2.98
C ILE A 201 8.89 11.28 3.68
N GLY A 202 10.03 10.65 3.40
CA GLY A 202 11.33 11.08 3.91
C GLY A 202 11.99 12.10 2.99
N GLU A 203 12.61 13.15 3.55
CA GLU A 203 13.36 14.17 2.80
C GLU A 203 14.51 13.55 1.97
N MET A 204 15.15 12.51 2.50
CA MET A 204 16.29 11.83 1.89
C MET A 204 15.88 10.58 1.11
N ASP A 205 14.61 10.46 0.75
CA ASP A 205 14.13 9.33 -0.05
C ASP A 205 14.66 9.45 -1.48
N ASP A 206 15.55 8.54 -1.86
CA ASP A 206 16.18 8.45 -3.18
C ASP A 206 15.56 7.34 -4.06
N TRP A 207 14.61 6.59 -3.51
CA TRP A 207 13.83 5.61 -4.27
C TRP A 207 12.63 6.27 -4.97
N VAL A 208 11.84 7.01 -4.19
CA VAL A 208 10.73 7.84 -4.65
C VAL A 208 10.89 9.21 -3.99
N THR A 209 11.25 10.23 -4.74
CA THR A 209 11.72 11.51 -4.17
C THR A 209 10.59 12.30 -3.50
N ALA A 210 10.92 12.97 -2.38
CA ALA A 210 9.99 13.86 -1.70
C ALA A 210 9.51 14.99 -2.62
N SER A 211 10.42 15.57 -3.43
CA SER A 211 10.07 16.64 -4.36
C SER A 211 8.98 16.24 -5.35
N ALA A 212 9.03 15.02 -5.90
CA ALA A 212 7.97 14.55 -6.81
C ALA A 212 6.61 14.45 -6.11
N CYS A 213 6.58 14.10 -4.81
CA CYS A 213 5.34 14.11 -4.05
C CYS A 213 4.87 15.51 -3.69
N GLU A 214 5.79 16.44 -3.39
CA GLU A 214 5.47 17.85 -3.14
C GLU A 214 4.87 18.50 -4.39
N ASP A 215 5.45 18.25 -5.58
CA ASP A 215 4.95 18.75 -6.86
C ASP A 215 3.53 18.20 -7.13
N LEU A 216 3.33 16.88 -7.04
CA LEU A 216 2.03 16.25 -7.24
C LEU A 216 0.97 16.79 -6.23
N VAL A 217 1.33 16.96 -4.97
CA VAL A 217 0.43 17.51 -3.94
C VAL A 217 0.06 18.96 -4.26
N SER A 218 1.02 19.77 -4.73
CA SER A 218 0.76 21.15 -5.16
C SER A 218 -0.26 21.18 -6.30
N ASP A 219 -0.06 20.36 -7.33
CA ASP A 219 -0.99 20.27 -8.48
C ASP A 219 -2.39 19.80 -8.04
N MET A 220 -2.46 18.84 -7.11
CA MET A 220 -3.72 18.34 -6.58
C MET A 220 -4.45 19.39 -5.71
N GLN A 221 -3.71 20.18 -4.92
CA GLN A 221 -4.28 21.25 -4.12
C GLN A 221 -4.79 22.41 -4.97
N ASP A 222 -4.15 22.70 -6.11
CA ASP A 222 -4.60 23.70 -7.07
C ASP A 222 -5.97 23.32 -7.72
N GLU A 223 -6.30 22.03 -7.70
CA GLU A 223 -7.59 21.47 -8.15
C GLU A 223 -8.55 21.14 -6.96
N ASP A 224 -8.35 21.78 -5.82
CA ASP A 224 -9.19 21.65 -4.60
C ASP A 224 -9.28 20.20 -4.03
N VAL A 225 -8.30 19.33 -4.28
CA VAL A 225 -8.25 18.00 -3.68
C VAL A 225 -7.88 18.10 -2.20
N ASN A 226 -8.59 17.38 -1.35
CA ASN A 226 -8.31 17.32 0.09
C ASN A 226 -7.08 16.44 0.38
N ILE A 227 -5.89 16.99 0.19
CA ILE A 227 -4.61 16.30 0.33
C ILE A 227 -3.61 17.09 1.16
N GLU A 228 -2.85 16.38 1.99
CA GLU A 228 -1.73 16.90 2.77
C GLU A 228 -0.48 16.03 2.61
N ILE A 229 0.69 16.62 2.83
CA ILE A 229 1.97 15.94 2.85
C ILE A 229 2.76 16.29 4.11
N THR A 230 3.40 15.28 4.71
CA THR A 230 4.40 15.46 5.76
C THR A 230 5.75 14.93 5.29
N VAL A 231 6.72 15.83 5.15
CA VAL A 231 8.10 15.48 4.82
C VAL A 231 8.91 15.36 6.10
N TYR A 232 9.50 14.20 6.36
CA TYR A 232 10.32 13.95 7.56
C TYR A 232 11.78 14.28 7.29
N PRO A 233 12.38 15.25 8.02
CA PRO A 233 13.77 15.65 7.82
C PRO A 233 14.75 14.50 8.06
N ASN A 234 15.75 14.35 7.17
CA ASN A 234 16.80 13.34 7.21
C ASN A 234 16.29 11.88 7.17
N ALA A 235 15.04 11.64 6.82
CA ALA A 235 14.47 10.30 6.69
C ALA A 235 14.64 9.79 5.27
N HIS A 236 14.96 8.50 5.12
CA HIS A 236 15.08 7.81 3.83
C HIS A 236 13.84 6.94 3.57
N HIS A 237 13.80 6.24 2.43
CA HIS A 237 12.75 5.27 2.11
C HIS A 237 12.63 4.19 3.19
N GLY A 238 11.42 3.92 3.67
CA GLY A 238 11.20 2.95 4.74
C GLY A 238 11.67 3.43 6.12
N PHE A 239 11.59 4.73 6.39
CA PHE A 239 12.00 5.36 7.66
C PHE A 239 11.27 4.82 8.91
N ASP A 240 10.20 4.13 8.73
CA ASP A 240 9.37 3.51 9.78
C ASP A 240 9.82 2.08 10.16
N ARG A 241 10.86 1.56 9.52
CA ARG A 241 11.42 0.22 9.78
C ARG A 241 12.40 0.25 10.94
N ARG A 242 12.52 -0.89 11.63
CA ARG A 242 13.53 -1.11 12.68
C ARG A 242 14.81 -1.76 12.14
N SER A 243 15.30 -1.27 11.02
CA SER A 243 16.52 -1.81 10.40
C SER A 243 17.57 -0.72 10.23
N PRO A 244 18.87 -1.04 10.33
CA PRO A 244 19.91 -0.06 10.03
C PRO A 244 19.82 0.42 8.61
N LEU A 245 20.47 1.56 8.32
CA LEU A 245 20.63 2.09 6.97
C LEU A 245 21.30 1.04 6.08
N VAL A 246 20.67 0.70 4.98
CA VAL A 246 21.18 -0.28 4.02
C VAL A 246 20.92 0.19 2.59
N THR A 247 21.78 -0.23 1.66
CA THR A 247 21.55 0.00 0.22
C THR A 247 20.83 -1.18 -0.41
N ALA A 248 19.78 -0.90 -1.19
CA ALA A 248 19.05 -1.90 -1.96
C ALA A 248 19.53 -1.89 -3.42
N ASP A 249 20.66 -2.58 -3.71
CA ASP A 249 21.37 -2.52 -4.99
C ASP A 249 20.53 -2.83 -6.23
N ARG A 250 19.46 -3.64 -6.08
CA ARG A 250 18.58 -4.02 -7.20
C ARG A 250 17.37 -3.14 -7.36
N ALA A 251 17.10 -2.25 -6.42
CA ALA A 251 15.99 -1.32 -6.51
C ALA A 251 16.28 -0.22 -7.55
N TYR A 252 15.22 0.40 -8.05
CA TYR A 252 15.33 1.54 -8.94
C TYR A 252 15.35 2.83 -8.11
N ALA A 253 16.37 3.68 -8.30
CA ALA A 253 16.30 5.07 -7.90
C ALA A 253 15.57 5.83 -9.01
N THR A 254 14.38 6.34 -8.71
CA THR A 254 13.49 6.90 -9.75
C THR A 254 13.42 8.42 -9.74
N GLY A 255 14.39 9.09 -9.09
CA GLY A 255 14.40 10.55 -8.95
C GLY A 255 14.33 11.34 -10.27
N ASP A 256 14.90 10.80 -11.34
CA ASP A 256 14.87 11.40 -12.67
C ASP A 256 13.70 10.92 -13.55
N CYS A 257 12.83 10.04 -13.01
CA CYS A 257 11.67 9.55 -13.73
C CYS A 257 10.48 10.49 -13.52
N HIS A 258 9.96 11.03 -14.60
CA HIS A 258 8.67 11.73 -14.65
C HIS A 258 7.81 11.11 -15.74
N PHE A 259 6.58 10.75 -15.42
CA PHE A 259 5.66 10.13 -16.35
C PHE A 259 4.40 10.97 -16.45
N ARG A 260 3.94 11.26 -17.67
CA ARG A 260 2.64 11.86 -17.86
C ARG A 260 1.56 10.79 -17.78
N MET A 261 0.54 11.00 -16.95
CA MET A 261 -0.60 10.10 -16.84
C MET A 261 -1.82 10.71 -17.56
N ARG A 262 -2.27 10.04 -18.59
CA ARG A 262 -3.47 10.43 -19.37
C ARG A 262 -4.74 10.13 -18.56
N ALA A 263 -5.83 10.82 -18.94
CA ALA A 263 -7.15 10.61 -18.34
C ALA A 263 -7.68 9.16 -18.47
N ASP A 264 -7.19 8.40 -19.46
CA ASP A 264 -7.49 6.97 -19.62
C ASP A 264 -6.56 6.04 -18.82
N GLY A 265 -5.74 6.59 -17.93
CA GLY A 265 -4.82 5.84 -17.07
C GLY A 265 -3.54 5.35 -17.74
N ALA A 266 -3.28 5.68 -19.00
CA ALA A 266 -2.04 5.32 -19.65
C ALA A 266 -0.90 6.22 -19.17
N LEU A 267 0.14 5.62 -18.55
CA LEU A 267 1.40 6.30 -18.26
C LEU A 267 2.24 6.39 -19.52
N LEU A 268 2.72 7.57 -19.86
CA LEU A 268 3.57 7.84 -21.01
C LEU A 268 5.03 8.00 -20.60
N MET A 269 5.96 7.46 -21.40
CA MET A 269 7.38 7.72 -21.23
C MET A 269 7.69 9.20 -21.45
N ASN A 270 8.57 9.80 -20.63
CA ASN A 270 8.87 11.24 -20.59
C ASN A 270 9.08 11.89 -21.96
N PHE A 271 9.88 11.29 -22.83
CA PHE A 271 10.32 11.94 -24.07
C PHE A 271 9.83 11.27 -25.36
N LEU A 272 9.22 10.09 -25.26
CA LEU A 272 8.72 9.37 -26.44
C LEU A 272 7.20 9.37 -26.54
N ASN A 273 6.49 9.80 -25.50
CA ASN A 273 5.01 9.71 -25.38
C ASN A 273 4.45 8.31 -25.68
N ILE A 274 5.24 7.26 -25.43
CA ILE A 274 4.84 5.86 -25.66
C ILE A 274 4.13 5.35 -24.42
N PRO A 275 2.88 4.85 -24.51
CA PRO A 275 2.16 4.31 -23.38
C PRO A 275 2.84 3.07 -22.79
N MET A 276 3.07 3.06 -21.47
CA MET A 276 3.66 1.95 -20.73
C MET A 276 2.60 0.91 -20.34
N THR A 277 1.85 0.43 -21.30
CA THR A 277 0.74 -0.53 -21.10
C THR A 277 1.17 -2.00 -21.20
N THR A 278 2.47 -2.27 -21.32
CA THR A 278 3.01 -3.64 -21.35
C THR A 278 4.27 -3.76 -20.50
N PRO A 279 4.58 -4.98 -19.97
CA PRO A 279 5.80 -5.22 -19.20
C PRO A 279 7.08 -4.79 -19.91
N LEU A 280 7.18 -5.03 -21.22
CA LEU A 280 8.35 -4.64 -22.00
C LEU A 280 8.52 -3.11 -22.05
N ARG A 281 7.45 -2.38 -22.31
CA ARG A 281 7.48 -0.91 -22.39
C ARG A 281 7.81 -0.29 -21.04
N GLN A 282 7.27 -0.82 -19.95
CA GLN A 282 7.60 -0.37 -18.59
C GLN A 282 9.08 -0.62 -18.26
N LYS A 283 9.63 -1.79 -18.60
CA LYS A 283 11.06 -2.07 -18.41
C LYS A 283 11.95 -1.12 -19.20
N ILE A 284 11.59 -0.81 -20.45
CA ILE A 284 12.31 0.15 -21.26
C ILE A 284 12.26 1.54 -20.62
N ALA A 285 11.10 2.00 -20.20
CA ALA A 285 10.91 3.32 -19.57
C ALA A 285 11.77 3.47 -18.31
N LEU A 286 11.68 2.51 -17.38
CA LEU A 286 12.50 2.51 -16.16
C LEU A 286 14.02 2.41 -16.48
N GLY A 287 14.40 1.65 -17.49
CA GLY A 287 15.79 1.55 -17.92
C GLY A 287 16.36 2.82 -18.56
N LEU A 288 15.50 3.76 -18.93
CA LEU A 288 15.90 5.04 -19.54
C LEU A 288 15.98 6.19 -18.53
N CYS A 289 15.28 6.11 -17.40
CA CYS A 289 15.23 7.21 -16.42
C CYS A 289 15.65 6.82 -15.00
N ALA A 290 15.66 5.53 -14.65
CA ALA A 290 15.97 5.11 -13.30
C ALA A 290 17.40 4.58 -13.17
N ASP A 291 18.09 5.01 -12.14
CA ASP A 291 19.36 4.42 -11.70
C ASP A 291 19.15 3.14 -10.88
N ARG A 292 20.25 2.45 -10.53
CA ARG A 292 20.22 1.28 -9.66
C ARG A 292 20.86 1.59 -8.31
N GLY A 293 20.24 1.05 -7.26
CA GLY A 293 20.66 1.22 -5.88
C GLY A 293 19.97 2.40 -5.21
N THR A 294 19.24 2.12 -4.12
CA THR A 294 18.58 3.11 -3.28
C THR A 294 18.96 2.90 -1.83
N THR A 295 18.86 3.94 -1.02
CA THR A 295 19.17 3.91 0.41
C THR A 295 17.87 3.70 1.21
N ILE A 296 17.88 2.75 2.11
CA ILE A 296 16.75 2.46 3.02
C ILE A 296 17.24 2.66 4.45
N ALA A 297 16.57 3.48 5.23
CA ALA A 297 16.98 3.77 6.60
C ALA A 297 15.86 3.81 7.61
N GLU A 298 16.29 3.61 8.85
CA GLU A 298 15.52 3.68 10.06
C GLU A 298 15.34 5.12 10.56
N MET A 299 14.10 5.51 10.93
CA MET A 299 13.86 6.60 11.89
C MET A 299 12.66 6.27 12.79
N TRP A 300 12.84 5.32 13.67
CA TRP A 300 11.84 4.83 14.64
C TRP A 300 11.14 5.91 15.52
N LYS A 301 11.73 7.09 15.72
CA LYS A 301 11.22 8.08 16.69
C LYS A 301 9.95 8.83 16.27
N GLN A 302 9.53 8.78 15.02
CA GLN A 302 8.42 9.60 14.50
C GLN A 302 7.11 8.82 14.24
N GLY A 303 7.09 7.50 14.35
CA GLY A 303 5.89 6.66 14.14
C GLY A 303 4.69 6.98 15.04
N ARG A 304 4.88 7.76 16.11
CA ARG A 304 3.78 8.27 16.95
C ARG A 304 2.93 9.37 16.27
N HIS A 305 3.37 9.94 15.16
CA HIS A 305 2.60 10.98 14.47
C HIS A 305 1.42 10.38 13.68
N LEU A 306 1.57 9.15 13.18
CA LEU A 306 0.48 8.38 12.56
C LEU A 306 -0.74 8.23 13.47
N LEU A 307 -0.52 8.13 14.78
CA LEU A 307 -1.58 7.96 15.79
C LEU A 307 -2.45 9.20 15.96
N ASN A 308 -1.91 10.40 15.72
CA ASN A 308 -2.64 11.64 15.94
C ASN A 308 -3.56 12.01 14.77
N LEU A 309 -3.34 11.46 13.57
CA LEU A 309 -4.13 11.77 12.38
C LEU A 309 -5.45 10.98 12.32
N LEU A 310 -5.51 9.81 12.95
CA LEU A 310 -6.70 8.96 12.96
C LEU A 310 -7.52 9.06 14.28
N GLY A 311 -7.01 9.78 15.27
CA GLY A 311 -7.55 9.83 16.63
C GLY A 311 -8.29 11.11 17.03
N THR A 312 -8.53 12.05 16.13
CA THR A 312 -9.23 13.31 16.45
C THR A 312 -10.39 13.56 15.52
N SER A 313 -11.52 12.95 15.80
CA SER A 313 -12.84 13.49 15.46
C SER A 313 -13.84 13.06 16.50
#